data_8e86c4183b7ca4798e92fd3425fe66a8
#
_entry.id   8e86c4183b7ca4798e92fd3425fe66a8
#
_cell.length_a   1.000
_cell.length_b   1.000
_cell.length_c   1.000
_cell.angle_alpha   90.00
_cell.angle_beta   90.00
_cell.angle_gamma   90.00
#
_symmetry.space_group_name_H-M   'P 1'
#
loop_
_entity.id
_entity.type
_entity.pdbx_description
1 polymer ?
#
loop_
_entity_poly.entity_id
_entity_poly.type
_entity_poly.pdbx_seq_one_letter_code
_entity_poly.pdbx_strand_id
1 'polypeptide(L)'
;NANCGTVHAFQGDEKDIVIFSLALTDRTRPATYQWLKNNKELINVATSRARDQLILLSSAQELERLHANETDDDIYDLYRYVRSAGVSEVTPKPAASRALGIKPYSTQTEGAFLENLNHALDNVFVAGTRCTVRREVAISHVFEDNPGYIDLFYTGRFDFVVYQREGRQRMTPLLAIELDGREHHNDPVVQARDRKKEQICQEHGFELIRVDNTYARRYHYIKEILISYFNRY
;
A
#
# COMPACT_ATOMS: atom_id res chain seq x y z
N ASN A 1 -10.71 18.29 -4.90
CA ASN A 1 -11.22 16.92 -5.01
C ASN A 1 -10.62 16.27 -6.26
N ALA A 2 -9.94 15.13 -6.09
CA ALA A 2 -9.46 14.33 -7.22
C ALA A 2 -10.53 13.31 -7.59
N ASN A 3 -10.86 13.22 -8.89
CA ASN A 3 -11.74 12.20 -9.43
C ASN A 3 -10.88 11.12 -10.08
N CYS A 4 -11.25 9.87 -9.91
CA CYS A 4 -10.58 8.74 -10.53
C CYS A 4 -11.60 7.87 -11.28
N GLY A 5 -11.24 7.41 -12.48
CA GLY A 5 -12.12 6.57 -13.29
C GLY A 5 -11.45 6.14 -14.59
N THR A 6 -12.19 5.44 -15.43
CA THR A 6 -11.75 5.11 -16.79
C THR A 6 -11.88 6.32 -17.72
N VAL A 7 -11.19 6.31 -18.85
CA VAL A 7 -11.24 7.41 -19.83
C VAL A 7 -12.67 7.77 -20.23
N HIS A 8 -13.56 6.80 -20.39
CA HIS A 8 -14.97 7.01 -20.72
C HIS A 8 -15.73 7.82 -19.65
N ALA A 9 -15.36 7.68 -18.38
CA ALA A 9 -16.00 8.39 -17.27
C ALA A 9 -15.72 9.90 -17.27
N PHE A 10 -14.69 10.33 -18.00
CA PHE A 10 -14.28 11.74 -18.11
C PHE A 10 -14.63 12.40 -19.43
N GLN A 11 -15.47 11.76 -20.25
CA GLN A 11 -15.91 12.35 -21.51
C GLN A 11 -16.72 13.63 -21.26
N GLY A 12 -16.22 14.76 -21.77
CA GLY A 12 -16.85 16.08 -21.61
C GLY A 12 -16.42 16.89 -20.40
N ASP A 13 -15.61 16.34 -19.49
CA ASP A 13 -15.13 17.03 -18.29
C ASP A 13 -13.65 17.45 -18.44
N GLU A 14 -13.31 18.68 -18.11
CA GLU A 14 -11.93 19.19 -18.18
C GLU A 14 -11.38 19.46 -16.78
N LYS A 15 -10.08 19.24 -16.59
CA LYS A 15 -9.35 19.49 -15.34
C LYS A 15 -8.04 20.20 -15.61
N ASP A 16 -7.59 20.97 -14.65
CA ASP A 16 -6.31 21.67 -14.75
C ASP A 16 -5.17 20.66 -14.90
N ILE A 17 -5.21 19.58 -14.11
CA ILE A 17 -4.22 18.50 -14.15
C ILE A 17 -4.92 17.18 -14.42
N VAL A 18 -4.45 16.45 -15.43
CA VAL A 18 -4.89 15.10 -15.73
C VAL A 18 -3.73 14.12 -15.59
N ILE A 19 -3.95 13.04 -14.85
CA ILE A 19 -3.02 11.93 -14.75
C ILE A 19 -3.56 10.79 -15.58
N PHE A 20 -2.87 10.50 -16.68
CA PHE A 20 -3.22 9.41 -17.58
C PHE A 20 -2.30 8.21 -17.34
N SER A 21 -2.85 7.12 -16.81
CA SER A 21 -2.13 5.89 -16.58
C SER A 21 -2.46 4.85 -17.63
N LEU A 22 -1.44 4.39 -18.35
CA LEU A 22 -1.57 3.28 -19.31
C LEU A 22 -1.61 1.90 -18.63
N ALA A 23 -1.27 1.82 -17.34
CA ALA A 23 -1.28 0.60 -16.52
C ALA A 23 -0.59 -0.62 -17.18
N LEU A 24 0.45 -0.39 -17.98
CA LEU A 24 1.22 -1.44 -18.66
C LEU A 24 2.14 -2.16 -17.67
N THR A 25 2.16 -3.49 -17.78
CA THR A 25 3.00 -4.36 -16.95
C THR A 25 3.67 -5.43 -17.82
N ASP A 26 4.60 -6.19 -17.24
CA ASP A 26 5.25 -7.35 -17.85
C ASP A 26 4.24 -8.44 -18.30
N ARG A 27 3.03 -8.43 -17.73
CA ARG A 27 1.93 -9.33 -18.07
C ARG A 27 1.01 -8.80 -19.15
N THR A 28 1.20 -7.56 -19.60
CA THR A 28 0.36 -6.98 -20.67
C THR A 28 0.61 -7.73 -21.97
N ARG A 29 -0.47 -8.30 -22.51
CA ARG A 29 -0.42 -9.07 -23.77
C ARG A 29 -0.38 -8.13 -24.97
N PRO A 30 0.31 -8.48 -26.06
CA PRO A 30 0.30 -7.68 -27.30
C PRO A 30 -1.11 -7.37 -27.82
N ALA A 31 -2.04 -8.33 -27.73
CA ALA A 31 -3.43 -8.13 -28.14
C ALA A 31 -4.16 -7.03 -27.33
N THR A 32 -3.84 -6.89 -26.02
CA THR A 32 -4.40 -5.82 -25.19
C THR A 32 -3.85 -4.46 -25.60
N TYR A 33 -2.57 -4.39 -25.91
CA TYR A 33 -1.94 -3.17 -26.40
C TYR A 33 -2.45 -2.80 -27.80
N GLN A 34 -2.61 -3.77 -28.68
CA GLN A 34 -3.21 -3.56 -30.00
C GLN A 34 -4.65 -3.04 -29.91
N TRP A 35 -5.44 -3.58 -28.99
CA TRP A 35 -6.77 -3.04 -28.73
C TRP A 35 -6.70 -1.57 -28.30
N LEU A 36 -5.81 -1.21 -27.41
CA LEU A 36 -5.63 0.17 -26.95
C LEU A 36 -5.21 1.10 -28.10
N LYS A 37 -4.29 0.68 -28.97
CA LYS A 37 -3.87 1.42 -30.17
C LYS A 37 -5.04 1.67 -31.14
N ASN A 38 -5.89 0.69 -31.30
CA ASN A 38 -7.05 0.77 -32.24
C ASN A 38 -8.16 1.69 -31.71
N ASN A 39 -8.12 2.07 -30.42
CA ASN A 39 -9.09 2.98 -29.81
C ASN A 39 -8.50 4.40 -29.66
N LYS A 40 -8.15 5.02 -30.79
CA LYS A 40 -7.52 6.36 -30.83
C LYS A 40 -8.34 7.44 -30.13
N GLU A 41 -9.66 7.32 -30.11
CA GLU A 41 -10.57 8.20 -29.38
C GLU A 41 -10.31 8.22 -27.87
N LEU A 42 -9.87 7.11 -27.29
CA LEU A 42 -9.53 7.06 -25.85
C LEU A 42 -8.31 7.93 -25.53
N ILE A 43 -7.31 7.90 -26.41
CA ILE A 43 -6.11 8.73 -26.28
C ILE A 43 -6.48 10.19 -26.42
N ASN A 44 -7.29 10.52 -27.42
CA ASN A 44 -7.76 11.90 -27.66
C ASN A 44 -8.57 12.42 -26.46
N VAL A 45 -9.47 11.61 -25.91
CA VAL A 45 -10.22 12.01 -24.70
C VAL A 45 -9.28 12.23 -23.53
N ALA A 46 -8.35 11.30 -23.26
CA ALA A 46 -7.44 11.41 -22.13
C ALA A 46 -6.54 12.67 -22.22
N THR A 47 -5.98 12.94 -23.41
CA THR A 47 -5.06 14.07 -23.61
C THR A 47 -5.77 15.41 -23.67
N SER A 48 -6.97 15.48 -24.26
CA SER A 48 -7.73 16.73 -24.40
C SER A 48 -8.46 17.19 -23.13
N ARG A 49 -8.42 16.41 -22.06
CA ARG A 49 -9.04 16.79 -20.76
C ARG A 49 -8.15 17.68 -19.89
N ALA A 50 -6.84 17.71 -20.14
CA ALA A 50 -5.89 18.53 -19.38
C ALA A 50 -5.88 19.97 -19.92
N ARG A 51 -6.19 20.95 -19.05
CA ARG A 51 -6.07 22.37 -19.38
C ARG A 51 -4.64 22.88 -19.24
N ASP A 52 -3.99 22.51 -18.13
CA ASP A 52 -2.66 23.04 -17.78
C ASP A 52 -1.58 21.97 -17.86
N GLN A 53 -1.86 20.77 -17.37
CA GLN A 53 -0.84 19.74 -17.28
C GLN A 53 -1.38 18.33 -17.51
N LEU A 54 -0.73 17.58 -18.40
CA LEU A 54 -0.91 16.15 -18.59
C LEU A 54 0.29 15.40 -17.99
N ILE A 55 0.01 14.48 -17.08
CA ILE A 55 1.01 13.57 -16.50
C ILE A 55 0.76 12.18 -17.06
N LEU A 56 1.74 11.66 -17.82
CA LEU A 56 1.67 10.31 -18.37
C LEU A 56 2.39 9.34 -17.43
N LEU A 57 1.66 8.35 -16.91
CA LEU A 57 2.21 7.25 -16.13
C LEU A 57 2.29 5.99 -16.98
N SER A 58 3.50 5.50 -17.20
CA SER A 58 3.73 4.27 -17.96
C SER A 58 5.09 3.65 -17.64
N SER A 59 5.28 2.41 -18.09
CA SER A 59 6.59 1.76 -18.12
C SER A 59 7.22 1.95 -19.50
N ALA A 60 8.34 2.67 -19.56
CA ALA A 60 9.09 2.85 -20.81
C ALA A 60 9.50 1.49 -21.42
N GLN A 61 9.98 0.57 -20.58
CA GLN A 61 10.40 -0.76 -21.01
C GLN A 61 9.24 -1.55 -21.64
N GLU A 62 8.06 -1.48 -21.05
CA GLU A 62 6.88 -2.18 -21.55
C GLU A 62 6.32 -1.54 -22.83
N LEU A 63 6.36 -0.21 -22.91
CA LEU A 63 5.98 0.49 -24.15
C LEU A 63 6.89 0.10 -25.30
N GLU A 64 8.19 0.08 -25.12
CA GLU A 64 9.13 -0.32 -26.16
C GLU A 64 8.96 -1.79 -26.56
N ARG A 65 8.73 -2.69 -25.59
CA ARG A 65 8.42 -4.09 -25.85
C ARG A 65 7.15 -4.29 -26.67
N LEU A 66 6.09 -3.55 -26.33
CA LEU A 66 4.76 -3.70 -26.93
C LEU A 66 4.64 -2.97 -28.27
N HIS A 67 5.36 -1.86 -28.44
CA HIS A 67 5.42 -1.10 -29.69
C HIS A 67 6.05 -1.92 -30.84
N ALA A 68 7.05 -2.77 -30.54
CA ALA A 68 7.68 -3.69 -31.48
C ALA A 68 8.09 -3.06 -32.84
N ASN A 69 8.49 -1.77 -32.85
CA ASN A 69 8.84 -0.98 -34.03
C ASN A 69 7.71 -0.79 -35.06
N GLU A 70 6.47 -0.83 -34.64
CA GLU A 70 5.34 -0.51 -35.50
C GLU A 70 5.27 1.00 -35.81
N THR A 71 4.79 1.36 -37.00
CA THR A 71 4.80 2.75 -37.50
C THR A 71 3.55 3.54 -37.18
N ASP A 72 2.45 2.92 -36.81
CA ASP A 72 1.16 3.59 -36.50
C ASP A 72 0.79 3.30 -35.04
N ASP A 73 1.37 4.07 -34.11
CA ASP A 73 1.20 3.88 -32.69
C ASP A 73 1.11 5.22 -31.95
N ASP A 74 -0.09 5.78 -31.90
CA ASP A 74 -0.34 7.06 -31.24
C ASP A 74 0.01 7.06 -29.74
N ILE A 75 -0.01 5.89 -29.08
CA ILE A 75 0.38 5.77 -27.66
C ILE A 75 1.89 5.94 -27.52
N TYR A 76 2.64 5.28 -28.38
CA TYR A 76 4.09 5.39 -28.37
C TYR A 76 4.56 6.77 -28.83
N ASP A 77 3.85 7.38 -29.78
CA ASP A 77 4.13 8.75 -30.21
C ASP A 77 3.83 9.77 -29.09
N LEU A 78 2.72 9.60 -28.35
CA LEU A 78 2.45 10.39 -27.17
C LEU A 78 3.55 10.23 -26.13
N TYR A 79 4.01 9.01 -25.86
CA TYR A 79 5.12 8.75 -24.93
C TYR A 79 6.40 9.45 -25.38
N ARG A 80 6.75 9.35 -26.67
CA ARG A 80 7.93 10.02 -27.21
C ARG A 80 7.84 11.55 -27.10
N TYR A 81 6.67 12.09 -27.40
CA TYR A 81 6.41 13.52 -27.27
C TYR A 81 6.59 13.99 -25.80
N VAL A 82 5.93 13.33 -24.86
CA VAL A 82 6.03 13.68 -23.44
C VAL A 82 7.49 13.55 -22.95
N ARG A 83 8.19 12.53 -23.40
CA ARG A 83 9.62 12.32 -23.03
C ARG A 83 10.55 13.40 -23.59
N SER A 84 10.26 13.91 -24.79
CA SER A 84 11.13 14.90 -25.48
C SER A 84 10.79 16.34 -25.07
N ALA A 85 9.51 16.66 -24.86
CA ALA A 85 9.02 18.02 -24.60
C ALA A 85 8.67 18.27 -23.13
N GLY A 86 8.50 17.20 -22.34
CA GLY A 86 8.11 17.27 -20.94
C GLY A 86 9.30 17.17 -19.98
N VAL A 87 9.01 17.41 -18.71
CA VAL A 87 9.94 17.10 -17.61
C VAL A 87 9.77 15.63 -17.24
N SER A 88 10.87 14.85 -17.39
CA SER A 88 10.87 13.45 -16.99
C SER A 88 11.36 13.31 -15.55
N GLU A 89 10.46 13.01 -14.63
CA GLU A 89 10.84 12.50 -13.31
C GLU A 89 10.93 10.98 -13.35
N VAL A 90 12.15 10.47 -13.43
CA VAL A 90 12.41 9.06 -13.15
C VAL A 90 12.31 8.87 -11.66
N THR A 91 11.15 8.46 -11.19
CA THR A 91 11.01 7.99 -9.80
C THR A 91 11.96 6.80 -9.63
N PRO A 92 12.94 6.86 -8.73
CA PRO A 92 13.74 5.68 -8.41
C PRO A 92 12.76 4.56 -8.05
N LYS A 93 13.06 3.35 -8.54
CA LYS A 93 12.27 2.13 -8.38
C LYS A 93 11.57 2.07 -7.03
N PRO A 94 10.31 1.83 -7.01
CA PRO A 94 9.42 2.18 -5.97
C PRO A 94 9.93 1.58 -4.68
N ALA A 95 10.25 2.40 -3.78
CA ALA A 95 9.32 2.49 -2.68
C ALA A 95 7.92 2.62 -3.30
N ALA A 96 7.39 1.48 -3.73
CA ALA A 96 6.24 1.37 -4.57
C ALA A 96 5.06 2.06 -3.90
N SER A 97 4.26 2.69 -4.69
CA SER A 97 2.99 3.30 -4.34
C SER A 97 2.99 4.41 -3.28
N ARG A 98 4.03 5.20 -3.15
CA ARG A 98 3.91 6.59 -2.69
C ARG A 98 3.09 7.43 -3.66
N ALA A 99 2.78 6.84 -4.80
CA ALA A 99 1.95 7.43 -5.80
C ALA A 99 0.52 7.47 -5.28
N LEU A 100 -0.11 8.54 -5.58
CA LEU A 100 -1.53 8.70 -5.77
C LEU A 100 -2.33 9.35 -4.65
N GLY A 101 -1.77 9.93 -3.60
CA GLY A 101 -2.58 10.72 -2.67
C GLY A 101 -3.80 9.95 -2.10
N ILE A 102 -3.83 8.63 -2.30
CA ILE A 102 -4.77 7.75 -1.63
C ILE A 102 -4.36 7.81 -0.18
N LYS A 103 -5.24 8.35 0.65
CA LYS A 103 -5.03 8.31 2.10
C LYS A 103 -4.62 6.90 2.47
N PRO A 104 -3.46 6.72 3.12
CA PRO A 104 -2.92 5.41 3.45
C PRO A 104 -3.84 4.58 4.37
N TYR A 105 -4.82 5.20 4.96
CA TYR A 105 -5.84 4.63 5.84
C TYR A 105 -7.14 4.28 5.11
N SER A 106 -7.07 3.71 3.92
CA SER A 106 -8.26 3.08 3.41
C SER A 106 -8.48 1.78 4.20
N THR A 107 -9.69 1.55 4.65
CA THR A 107 -10.17 0.26 5.17
C THR A 107 -9.77 -0.91 4.24
N GLN A 108 -9.55 -0.64 2.96
CA GLN A 108 -9.04 -1.57 1.95
C GLN A 108 -7.57 -1.97 2.17
N THR A 109 -6.70 -1.05 2.61
CA THR A 109 -5.29 -1.38 2.87
C THR A 109 -5.16 -2.25 4.12
N GLU A 110 -5.89 -1.91 5.18
CA GLU A 110 -5.94 -2.73 6.39
C GLU A 110 -6.58 -4.09 6.12
N GLY A 111 -7.64 -4.14 5.28
CA GLY A 111 -8.26 -5.39 4.85
C GLY A 111 -7.30 -6.30 4.11
N ALA A 112 -6.58 -5.77 3.12
CA ALA A 112 -5.59 -6.51 2.37
C ALA A 112 -4.39 -6.95 3.23
N PHE A 113 -3.98 -6.12 4.20
CA PHE A 113 -2.96 -6.49 5.17
C PHE A 113 -3.42 -7.65 6.04
N LEU A 114 -4.63 -7.60 6.58
CA LEU A 114 -5.20 -8.66 7.42
C LEU A 114 -5.29 -10.00 6.68
N GLU A 115 -5.73 -9.98 5.42
CA GLU A 115 -5.77 -11.19 4.58
C GLU A 115 -4.37 -11.78 4.40
N ASN A 116 -3.40 -10.97 4.04
CA ASN A 116 -2.01 -11.41 3.89
C ASN A 116 -1.40 -11.88 5.22
N LEU A 117 -1.71 -11.21 6.33
CA LEU A 117 -1.22 -11.58 7.65
C LEU A 117 -1.77 -12.95 8.10
N ASN A 118 -3.08 -13.19 7.93
CA ASN A 118 -3.69 -14.48 8.23
C ASN A 118 -3.10 -15.58 7.33
N HIS A 119 -2.98 -15.33 6.04
CA HIS A 119 -2.39 -16.29 5.09
C HIS A 119 -0.91 -16.58 5.42
N ALA A 120 -0.16 -15.59 5.86
CA ALA A 120 1.23 -15.77 6.27
C ALA A 120 1.33 -16.58 7.57
N LEU A 121 0.46 -16.30 8.55
CA LEU A 121 0.40 -17.07 9.81
C LEU A 121 0.08 -18.55 9.55
N ASP A 122 -0.87 -18.84 8.67
CA ASP A 122 -1.22 -20.23 8.29
C ASP A 122 -0.06 -20.98 7.62
N ASN A 123 0.89 -20.26 7.01
CA ASN A 123 2.02 -20.83 6.27
C ASN A 123 3.37 -20.79 7.03
N VAL A 124 3.45 -20.09 8.15
CA VAL A 124 4.68 -19.97 8.94
C VAL A 124 4.72 -21.01 10.07
N PHE A 125 3.54 -21.41 10.55
CA PHE A 125 3.47 -22.34 11.67
C PHE A 125 3.51 -23.81 11.27
N VAL A 126 4.27 -24.59 12.06
CA VAL A 126 4.18 -26.05 12.05
C VAL A 126 2.80 -26.46 12.60
N ALA A 127 2.23 -27.52 12.03
CA ALA A 127 0.93 -28.07 12.40
C ALA A 127 0.79 -28.20 13.94
N GLY A 128 -0.13 -27.42 14.50
CA GLY A 128 -0.46 -27.43 15.93
C GLY A 128 -0.51 -26.08 16.63
N THR A 129 0.20 -25.09 16.14
CA THR A 129 0.16 -23.73 16.74
C THR A 129 -0.88 -22.89 16.00
N ARG A 130 -2.00 -22.60 16.65
CA ARG A 130 -3.04 -21.75 16.06
C ARG A 130 -2.87 -20.33 16.52
N CYS A 131 -2.55 -19.43 15.58
CA CYS A 131 -2.62 -17.99 15.81
C CYS A 131 -3.93 -17.41 15.29
N THR A 132 -4.32 -16.29 15.84
CA THR A 132 -5.45 -15.49 15.39
C THR A 132 -5.11 -14.02 15.49
N VAL A 133 -5.63 -13.22 14.57
CA VAL A 133 -5.41 -11.78 14.54
C VAL A 133 -6.68 -11.06 14.99
N ARG A 134 -6.52 -10.06 15.84
CA ARG A 134 -7.58 -9.12 16.18
C ARG A 134 -7.19 -7.72 15.71
N ARG A 135 -8.17 -6.96 15.27
CA ARG A 135 -8.00 -5.57 14.83
C ARG A 135 -8.41 -4.61 15.93
N GLU A 136 -7.89 -3.40 15.89
CA GLU A 136 -8.30 -2.28 16.75
C GLU A 136 -8.32 -2.66 18.24
N VAL A 137 -7.27 -3.32 18.71
CA VAL A 137 -7.23 -3.84 20.08
C VAL A 137 -6.79 -2.75 21.05
N ALA A 138 -7.60 -2.45 22.06
CA ALA A 138 -7.22 -1.52 23.11
C ALA A 138 -5.94 -2.00 23.82
N ILE A 139 -5.02 -1.08 24.09
CA ILE A 139 -3.74 -1.40 24.79
C ILE A 139 -4.03 -2.03 26.15
N SER A 140 -5.01 -1.52 26.88
CA SER A 140 -5.47 -2.07 28.17
C SER A 140 -6.11 -3.46 28.09
N HIS A 141 -6.35 -3.99 26.90
CA HIS A 141 -6.79 -5.37 26.70
C HIS A 141 -5.63 -6.33 26.39
N VAL A 142 -4.46 -5.78 26.11
CA VAL A 142 -3.25 -6.57 25.85
C VAL A 142 -2.41 -6.71 27.14
N PHE A 143 -2.37 -5.64 27.94
CA PHE A 143 -1.61 -5.57 29.18
C PHE A 143 -2.52 -5.36 30.38
N GLU A 144 -2.15 -5.93 31.52
CA GLU A 144 -2.95 -5.83 32.75
C GLU A 144 -2.64 -4.57 33.56
N ASP A 145 -1.41 -4.07 33.48
CA ASP A 145 -0.94 -2.93 34.25
C ASP A 145 -0.40 -1.79 33.36
N ASN A 146 -0.32 -0.59 33.95
CA ASN A 146 0.24 0.60 33.31
C ASN A 146 1.35 1.17 34.18
N PRO A 147 2.55 0.56 34.16
CA PRO A 147 3.64 0.92 35.07
C PRO A 147 4.14 2.34 34.88
N GLY A 148 4.04 2.89 33.68
CA GLY A 148 4.46 4.27 33.36
C GLY A 148 3.38 5.32 33.57
N TYR A 149 2.16 4.97 34.03
CA TYR A 149 1.01 5.86 34.14
C TYR A 149 0.73 6.65 32.86
N ILE A 150 0.87 5.99 31.72
CA ILE A 150 0.75 6.60 30.40
C ILE A 150 -0.72 6.71 30.02
N ASP A 151 -1.23 7.92 29.76
CA ASP A 151 -2.63 8.19 29.38
C ASP A 151 -3.08 7.36 28.18
N LEU A 152 -2.19 7.14 27.21
CA LEU A 152 -2.48 6.39 26.01
C LEU A 152 -2.82 4.92 26.29
N PHE A 153 -2.42 4.37 27.43
CA PHE A 153 -2.74 2.99 27.84
C PHE A 153 -4.25 2.72 27.81
N TYR A 154 -5.06 3.67 28.24
CA TYR A 154 -6.52 3.52 28.29
C TYR A 154 -7.23 3.94 27.01
N THR A 155 -6.67 4.86 26.26
CA THR A 155 -7.31 5.45 25.08
C THR A 155 -6.73 4.94 23.75
N GLY A 156 -5.53 4.38 23.80
CA GLY A 156 -4.82 3.89 22.63
C GLY A 156 -5.28 2.50 22.17
N ARG A 157 -5.04 2.23 20.90
CA ARG A 157 -5.31 0.93 20.28
C ARG A 157 -4.14 0.55 19.40
N PHE A 158 -3.92 -0.76 19.27
CA PHE A 158 -3.08 -1.34 18.23
C PHE A 158 -3.93 -1.67 17.01
N ASP A 159 -3.40 -1.44 15.82
CA ASP A 159 -4.11 -1.77 14.58
C ASP A 159 -4.37 -3.27 14.48
N PHE A 160 -3.36 -4.08 14.80
CA PHE A 160 -3.45 -5.54 14.83
C PHE A 160 -2.69 -6.11 16.03
N VAL A 161 -3.26 -7.15 16.64
CA VAL A 161 -2.56 -7.98 17.63
C VAL A 161 -2.69 -9.44 17.25
N VAL A 162 -1.57 -10.13 17.20
CA VAL A 162 -1.50 -11.57 16.97
C VAL A 162 -1.56 -12.27 18.31
N TYR A 163 -2.47 -13.23 18.42
CA TYR A 163 -2.67 -14.05 19.60
C TYR A 163 -2.35 -15.51 19.30
N GLN A 164 -1.70 -16.17 20.22
CA GLN A 164 -1.62 -17.63 20.26
C GLN A 164 -2.85 -18.19 20.97
N ARG A 165 -3.48 -19.19 20.38
CA ARG A 165 -4.59 -19.88 21.00
C ARG A 165 -4.09 -21.11 21.78
N GLU A 166 -4.27 -21.08 23.09
CA GLU A 166 -3.98 -22.19 23.99
C GLU A 166 -5.27 -22.88 24.38
N GLY A 167 -5.55 -24.05 23.78
CA GLY A 167 -6.79 -24.78 24.02
C GLY A 167 -8.05 -24.07 23.51
N ARG A 168 -9.17 -24.20 24.23
CA ARG A 168 -10.47 -23.67 23.78
C ARG A 168 -10.76 -22.22 24.18
N GLN A 169 -10.12 -21.70 25.23
CA GLN A 169 -10.54 -20.43 25.82
C GLN A 169 -9.41 -19.42 26.03
N ARG A 170 -8.14 -19.85 26.15
CA ARG A 170 -7.04 -18.95 26.46
C ARG A 170 -6.41 -18.43 25.16
N MET A 171 -6.25 -17.10 25.09
CA MET A 171 -5.58 -16.40 24.00
C MET A 171 -4.50 -15.52 24.61
N THR A 172 -3.24 -15.84 24.31
CA THR A 172 -2.07 -15.09 24.77
C THR A 172 -1.60 -14.15 23.68
N PRO A 173 -1.51 -12.83 23.90
CA PRO A 173 -0.99 -11.90 22.92
C PRO A 173 0.50 -12.18 22.69
N LEU A 174 0.93 -12.22 21.44
CA LEU A 174 2.31 -12.48 21.03
C LEU A 174 3.03 -11.22 20.59
N LEU A 175 2.42 -10.48 19.67
CA LEU A 175 2.99 -9.26 19.10
C LEU A 175 1.88 -8.32 18.64
N ALA A 176 2.16 -7.02 18.60
CA ALA A 176 1.34 -6.03 17.96
C ALA A 176 1.97 -5.58 16.64
N ILE A 177 1.11 -5.18 15.69
CA ILE A 177 1.53 -4.64 14.40
C ILE A 177 0.76 -3.33 14.16
N GLU A 178 1.49 -2.29 13.80
CA GLU A 178 0.98 -0.98 13.39
C GLU A 178 1.25 -0.77 11.90
N LEU A 179 0.28 -0.20 11.21
CA LEU A 179 0.44 0.22 9.83
C LEU A 179 0.77 1.72 9.76
N ASP A 180 1.99 2.03 9.40
CA ASP A 180 2.45 3.41 9.34
C ASP A 180 2.16 4.05 8.00
N GLY A 181 1.42 5.18 8.04
CA GLY A 181 1.22 6.06 6.90
C GLY A 181 2.19 7.23 6.88
N ARG A 182 2.12 8.02 5.81
CA ARG A 182 2.95 9.22 5.66
C ARG A 182 2.75 10.25 6.77
N GLU A 183 1.58 10.30 7.37
CA GLU A 183 1.23 11.24 8.45
C GLU A 183 2.07 10.99 9.70
N HIS A 184 2.47 9.72 9.94
CA HIS A 184 3.33 9.35 11.07
C HIS A 184 4.73 9.98 11.00
N HIS A 185 5.22 10.31 9.81
CA HIS A 185 6.57 10.88 9.67
C HIS A 185 6.65 12.38 9.89
N ASN A 186 5.54 13.11 9.75
CA ASN A 186 5.56 14.59 9.72
C ASN A 186 4.74 15.26 10.83
N ASP A 187 3.90 14.53 11.55
CA ASP A 187 3.07 15.07 12.63
C ASP A 187 3.69 14.80 14.01
N PRO A 188 4.11 15.85 14.75
CA PRO A 188 4.68 15.70 16.08
C PRO A 188 3.75 15.03 17.09
N VAL A 189 2.42 15.22 16.95
CA VAL A 189 1.42 14.62 17.84
C VAL A 189 1.34 13.12 17.61
N VAL A 190 1.34 12.70 16.33
CA VAL A 190 1.36 11.28 15.96
C VAL A 190 2.64 10.63 16.44
N GLN A 191 3.80 11.25 16.20
CA GLN A 191 5.09 10.74 16.69
C GLN A 191 5.15 10.61 18.21
N ALA A 192 4.53 11.53 18.95
CA ALA A 192 4.47 11.46 20.41
C ALA A 192 3.60 10.27 20.88
N ARG A 193 2.48 10.01 20.20
CA ARG A 193 1.64 8.83 20.47
C ARG A 193 2.37 7.52 20.17
N ASP A 194 3.09 7.49 19.06
CA ASP A 194 3.87 6.33 18.62
C ASP A 194 4.95 5.99 19.63
N ARG A 195 5.72 6.98 20.09
CA ARG A 195 6.73 6.79 21.16
C ARG A 195 6.11 6.27 22.45
N LYS A 196 4.91 6.74 22.83
CA LYS A 196 4.20 6.23 24.02
C LYS A 196 3.79 4.77 23.85
N LYS A 197 3.32 4.36 22.67
CA LYS A 197 3.00 2.95 22.37
C LYS A 197 4.26 2.07 22.47
N GLU A 198 5.35 2.51 21.85
CA GLU A 198 6.64 1.83 21.92
C GLU A 198 7.13 1.69 23.35
N GLN A 199 7.04 2.75 24.17
CA GLN A 199 7.40 2.70 25.57
C GLN A 199 6.56 1.68 26.35
N ILE A 200 5.24 1.68 26.18
CA ILE A 200 4.35 0.71 26.85
C ILE A 200 4.74 -0.72 26.46
N CYS A 201 4.97 -0.98 25.18
CA CYS A 201 5.40 -2.32 24.73
C CYS A 201 6.76 -2.71 25.32
N GLN A 202 7.71 -1.80 25.34
CA GLN A 202 9.05 -2.04 25.90
C GLN A 202 9.00 -2.35 27.39
N GLU A 203 8.21 -1.63 28.19
CA GLU A 203 8.03 -1.86 29.61
C GLU A 203 7.42 -3.24 29.92
N HIS A 204 6.62 -3.78 29.00
CA HIS A 204 6.04 -5.13 29.11
C HIS A 204 6.85 -6.22 28.42
N GLY A 205 8.00 -5.90 27.83
CA GLY A 205 8.78 -6.85 27.04
C GLY A 205 8.03 -7.41 25.84
N PHE A 206 7.11 -6.62 25.29
CA PHE A 206 6.22 -7.01 24.21
C PHE A 206 6.66 -6.41 22.88
N GLU A 207 6.66 -7.20 21.80
CA GLU A 207 7.12 -6.73 20.51
C GLU A 207 6.04 -5.93 19.78
N LEU A 208 6.41 -4.73 19.33
CA LEU A 208 5.64 -3.89 18.43
C LEU A 208 6.35 -3.80 17.08
N ILE A 209 5.73 -4.32 16.04
CA ILE A 209 6.23 -4.26 14.67
C ILE A 209 5.52 -3.14 13.93
N ARG A 210 6.30 -2.26 13.30
CA ARG A 210 5.77 -1.19 12.46
C ARG A 210 5.96 -1.54 10.99
N VAL A 211 4.89 -1.48 10.23
CA VAL A 211 4.86 -1.80 8.81
C VAL A 211 4.41 -0.57 8.04
N ASP A 212 5.29 -0.05 7.17
CA ASP A 212 4.89 1.02 6.25
C ASP A 212 3.76 0.52 5.34
N ASN A 213 2.72 1.31 5.17
CA ASN A 213 1.54 0.99 4.35
C ASN A 213 1.86 0.58 2.91
N THR A 214 3.04 0.97 2.39
CA THR A 214 3.52 0.53 1.07
C THR A 214 3.81 -0.97 1.01
N TYR A 215 4.04 -1.61 2.15
CA TYR A 215 4.29 -3.04 2.27
C TYR A 215 3.06 -3.85 2.70
N ALA A 216 1.95 -3.19 3.07
CA ALA A 216 0.74 -3.82 3.57
C ALA A 216 0.14 -4.89 2.63
N ARG A 217 0.38 -4.77 1.32
CA ARG A 217 -0.09 -5.72 0.29
C ARG A 217 0.97 -6.71 -0.16
N ARG A 218 2.16 -6.72 0.46
CA ARG A 218 3.27 -7.60 0.06
C ARG A 218 3.33 -8.82 0.95
N TYR A 219 2.68 -9.90 0.54
CA TYR A 219 2.64 -11.17 1.26
C TYR A 219 4.02 -11.67 1.70
N HIS A 220 5.01 -11.70 0.80
CA HIS A 220 6.35 -12.18 1.13
C HIS A 220 7.02 -11.35 2.21
N TYR A 221 6.88 -10.04 2.19
CA TYR A 221 7.42 -9.15 3.23
C TYR A 221 6.79 -9.43 4.60
N ILE A 222 5.46 -9.59 4.65
CA ILE A 222 4.73 -9.90 5.88
C ILE A 222 5.16 -11.28 6.41
N LYS A 223 5.30 -12.26 5.52
CA LYS A 223 5.78 -13.60 5.87
C LYS A 223 7.19 -13.57 6.45
N GLU A 224 8.12 -12.80 5.86
CA GLU A 224 9.50 -12.65 6.36
C GLU A 224 9.56 -12.02 7.74
N ILE A 225 8.73 -10.99 7.99
CA ILE A 225 8.60 -10.38 9.33
C ILE A 225 8.18 -11.42 10.37
N LEU A 226 7.16 -12.21 10.08
CA LEU A 226 6.69 -13.25 10.97
C LEU A 226 7.73 -14.33 11.19
N ILE A 227 8.39 -14.81 10.15
CA ILE A 227 9.50 -15.79 10.26
C ILE A 227 10.61 -15.22 11.14
N SER A 228 11.00 -13.97 10.94
CA SER A 228 12.02 -13.30 11.75
C SER A 228 11.61 -13.18 13.22
N TYR A 229 10.33 -12.91 13.49
CA TYR A 229 9.82 -12.88 14.86
C TYR A 229 9.87 -14.28 15.51
N PHE A 230 9.25 -15.28 14.87
CA PHE A 230 9.12 -16.62 15.46
C PHE A 230 10.43 -17.41 15.52
N ASN A 231 11.46 -17.04 14.76
CA ASN A 231 12.79 -17.64 14.87
C ASN A 231 13.62 -17.06 16.03
N ARG A 232 13.16 -15.96 16.64
CA ARG A 232 13.84 -15.35 17.82
C ARG A 232 13.36 -15.93 19.15
N TYR A 233 12.20 -16.57 19.14
CA TYR A 233 11.52 -17.18 20.28
C TYR A 233 11.20 -18.66 20.01
#